data_ed4ef4303095236eaf00f61454c5dcf4
#
_entry.id   ed4ef4303095236eaf00f61454c5dcf4
#
_cell.length_a   1.000
_cell.length_b   1.000
_cell.length_c   1.000
_cell.angle_alpha   90.00
_cell.angle_beta   90.00
_cell.angle_gamma   90.00
#
_symmetry.space_group_name_H-M   'P 1'
#
loop_
_entity.id
_entity.type
_entity.pdbx_description
1 polymer ?
#
loop_
_entity_poly.entity_id
_entity_poly.type
_entity_poly.pdbx_seq_one_letter_code
_entity_poly.pdbx_strand_id
1 'polypeptide(L)'
;MAASVAELPPPRAGRVQADLLDVVIVGAGPAGLSAALTLGRSRRRVLLLDGGPPRNAPVGAAHGLLTRDGMHPADLKAQALADLAPYDVTVCPDGAREVRREPDGAFAVRVGQDWHRARVLLFATGVRDILPAVPGLRERWGQGVYHCPYCDGWEHEGRALAVYGCGQSAHHLALTVRAWSDRVTLLCDGDPALTPEQTRDLRRVGVRIRTEPVRHLRGGPLEDQPVCVTFRGAPPLLVDAVFLAPEQQQGSHLPAALGCQLNDRGRVQVDDHQETSVPGVFAVGDMTGAPQYVVQAAAAGMHAAQVINTRLIHAAVHSLGAAFHKTPDDGAEVALPPEPDDE
;
A
#
# COMPACT_ATOMS: atom_id res chain seq x y z
N MET A 1 -8.18 -30.95 -10.94
CA MET A 1 -6.79 -31.16 -11.44
C MET A 1 -5.95 -30.05 -10.83
N ALA A 2 -5.12 -30.37 -9.84
CA ALA A 2 -4.26 -29.43 -9.16
C ALA A 2 -3.13 -29.00 -10.11
N ALA A 3 -3.07 -27.71 -10.45
CA ALA A 3 -1.96 -27.15 -11.19
C ALA A 3 -0.73 -27.12 -10.27
N SER A 4 0.33 -27.78 -10.70
CA SER A 4 1.65 -27.77 -10.06
C SER A 4 2.14 -26.33 -9.95
N VAL A 5 2.45 -25.88 -8.74
CA VAL A 5 3.18 -24.64 -8.50
C VAL A 5 4.59 -24.82 -9.06
N ALA A 6 4.87 -24.18 -10.19
CA ALA A 6 6.20 -24.18 -10.76
C ALA A 6 7.14 -23.42 -9.80
N GLU A 7 8.20 -24.08 -9.34
CA GLU A 7 9.28 -23.44 -8.59
C GLU A 7 9.85 -22.28 -9.42
N LEU A 8 9.88 -21.10 -8.82
CA LEU A 8 10.52 -19.93 -9.39
C LEU A 8 12.02 -20.23 -9.61
N PRO A 9 12.59 -19.89 -10.77
CA PRO A 9 14.02 -20.06 -10.98
C PRO A 9 14.80 -19.24 -9.94
N PRO A 10 15.93 -19.74 -9.44
CA PRO A 10 16.75 -19.04 -8.46
C PRO A 10 17.20 -17.68 -9.03
N PRO A 11 17.30 -16.65 -8.20
CA PRO A 11 17.75 -15.34 -8.63
C PRO A 11 19.16 -15.47 -9.26
N ARG A 12 19.33 -14.86 -10.42
CA ARG A 12 20.63 -14.83 -11.09
C ARG A 12 21.60 -14.07 -10.20
N ALA A 13 22.53 -14.77 -9.58
CA ALA A 13 23.70 -14.22 -8.92
C ALA A 13 24.61 -13.61 -10.00
N GLY A 14 24.44 -12.32 -10.29
CA GLY A 14 25.26 -11.55 -11.22
C GLY A 14 25.90 -10.39 -10.47
N ARG A 15 27.22 -10.24 -10.64
CA ARG A 15 28.04 -9.12 -10.16
C ARG A 15 27.28 -7.82 -10.40
N VAL A 16 27.10 -7.01 -9.36
CA VAL A 16 26.58 -5.65 -9.41
C VAL A 16 27.53 -4.80 -10.26
N GLN A 17 27.30 -4.74 -11.54
CA GLN A 17 27.80 -3.67 -12.35
C GLN A 17 26.89 -2.48 -12.08
N ALA A 18 27.45 -1.30 -11.80
CA ALA A 18 26.75 -0.08 -11.39
C ALA A 18 25.91 0.51 -12.55
N ASP A 19 25.12 -0.32 -13.21
CA ASP A 19 24.22 0.10 -14.28
C ASP A 19 23.07 0.89 -13.69
N LEU A 20 22.90 2.11 -14.17
CA LEU A 20 21.84 3.01 -13.76
C LEU A 20 20.47 2.42 -14.16
N LEU A 21 19.69 1.98 -13.17
CA LEU A 21 18.30 1.54 -13.35
C LEU A 21 17.41 2.71 -13.78
N ASP A 22 16.31 2.41 -14.46
CA ASP A 22 15.31 3.43 -14.71
C ASP A 22 14.57 3.80 -13.42
N VAL A 23 14.12 2.79 -12.66
CA VAL A 23 13.33 3.00 -11.44
C VAL A 23 13.71 1.99 -10.36
N VAL A 24 13.86 2.48 -9.12
CA VAL A 24 13.78 1.63 -7.91
C VAL A 24 12.42 1.86 -7.26
N ILE A 25 11.70 0.77 -6.98
CA ILE A 25 10.42 0.78 -6.26
C ILE A 25 10.65 0.20 -4.87
N VAL A 26 10.31 0.95 -3.83
CA VAL A 26 10.45 0.52 -2.43
C VAL A 26 9.09 0.10 -1.88
N GLY A 27 8.87 -1.20 -1.79
CA GLY A 27 7.64 -1.83 -1.30
C GLY A 27 6.88 -2.60 -2.37
N ALA A 28 6.66 -3.91 -2.13
CA ALA A 28 5.95 -4.83 -3.01
C ALA A 28 4.53 -5.14 -2.51
N GLY A 29 3.82 -4.13 -2.03
CA GLY A 29 2.36 -4.15 -1.85
C GLY A 29 1.64 -3.93 -3.19
N PRO A 30 0.29 -3.89 -3.20
CA PRO A 30 -0.49 -3.72 -4.43
C PRO A 30 -0.07 -2.51 -5.28
N ALA A 31 0.30 -1.39 -4.64
CA ALA A 31 0.76 -0.19 -5.34
C ALA A 31 2.10 -0.42 -6.05
N GLY A 32 3.10 -0.97 -5.35
CA GLY A 32 4.43 -1.23 -5.93
C GLY A 32 4.41 -2.31 -7.00
N LEU A 33 3.64 -3.38 -6.81
CA LEU A 33 3.47 -4.44 -7.80
C LEU A 33 2.80 -3.93 -9.09
N SER A 34 1.75 -3.12 -8.96
CA SER A 34 1.06 -2.51 -10.11
C SER A 34 1.97 -1.54 -10.87
N ALA A 35 2.78 -0.75 -10.15
CA ALA A 35 3.76 0.13 -10.76
C ALA A 35 4.86 -0.67 -11.48
N ALA A 36 5.39 -1.72 -10.85
CA ALA A 36 6.41 -2.58 -11.43
C ALA A 36 5.92 -3.25 -12.72
N LEU A 37 4.69 -3.76 -12.73
CA LEU A 37 4.08 -4.36 -13.91
C LEU A 37 3.96 -3.33 -15.04
N THR A 38 3.46 -2.14 -14.77
CA THR A 38 3.28 -1.09 -15.77
C THR A 38 4.62 -0.63 -16.36
N LEU A 39 5.63 -0.42 -15.50
CA LEU A 39 6.98 -0.04 -15.95
C LEU A 39 7.68 -1.16 -16.72
N GLY A 40 7.56 -2.40 -16.25
CA GLY A 40 8.10 -3.56 -16.96
C GLY A 40 7.50 -3.72 -18.36
N ARG A 41 6.18 -3.59 -18.51
CA ARG A 41 5.46 -3.56 -19.80
C ARG A 41 5.88 -2.37 -20.68
N SER A 42 6.35 -1.29 -20.06
CA SER A 42 6.92 -0.12 -20.76
C SER A 42 8.42 -0.26 -21.04
N ARG A 43 8.98 -1.49 -20.89
CA ARG A 43 10.38 -1.83 -21.18
C ARG A 43 11.39 -1.07 -20.33
N ARG A 44 11.00 -0.74 -19.06
CA ARG A 44 11.91 -0.11 -18.10
C ARG A 44 12.63 -1.16 -17.27
N ARG A 45 13.89 -0.88 -16.93
CA ARG A 45 14.68 -1.68 -15.99
C ARG A 45 14.31 -1.28 -14.56
N VAL A 46 13.64 -2.17 -13.86
CA VAL A 46 13.06 -1.91 -12.53
C VAL A 46 13.68 -2.82 -11.47
N LEU A 47 14.04 -2.25 -10.33
CA LEU A 47 14.30 -3.00 -9.11
C LEU A 47 13.13 -2.79 -8.14
N LEU A 48 12.40 -3.86 -7.84
CA LEU A 48 11.32 -3.88 -6.87
C LEU A 48 11.82 -4.48 -5.54
N LEU A 49 11.76 -3.71 -4.46
CA LEU A 49 12.19 -4.11 -3.13
C LEU A 49 11.00 -4.61 -2.31
N ASP A 50 11.03 -5.89 -1.93
CA ASP A 50 10.00 -6.57 -1.15
C ASP A 50 10.48 -6.79 0.29
N GLY A 51 10.49 -5.73 1.08
CA GLY A 51 11.03 -5.72 2.44
C GLY A 51 10.14 -6.35 3.52
N GLY A 52 9.06 -7.05 3.15
CA GLY A 52 8.22 -7.74 4.11
C GLY A 52 6.76 -7.93 3.69
N PRO A 53 5.93 -8.47 4.61
CA PRO A 53 4.53 -8.74 4.32
C PRO A 53 3.75 -7.45 4.07
N PRO A 54 2.77 -7.44 3.16
CA PRO A 54 1.88 -6.31 2.96
C PRO A 54 0.98 -6.12 4.19
N ARG A 55 0.43 -4.91 4.34
CA ARG A 55 -0.43 -4.55 5.48
C ARG A 55 -1.63 -5.50 5.67
N ASN A 56 -2.19 -5.99 4.59
CA ASN A 56 -3.32 -6.92 4.60
C ASN A 56 -2.94 -8.39 4.79
N ALA A 57 -1.67 -8.72 5.01
CA ALA A 57 -1.23 -10.11 5.21
C ALA A 57 -1.95 -10.87 6.34
N PRO A 58 -2.42 -10.22 7.44
CA PRO A 58 -3.11 -10.93 8.51
C PRO A 58 -4.53 -11.39 8.19
N VAL A 59 -5.20 -10.83 7.14
CA VAL A 59 -6.58 -11.19 6.82
C VAL A 59 -6.66 -12.49 6.01
N GLY A 60 -7.74 -13.25 6.18
CA GLY A 60 -7.98 -14.49 5.45
C GLY A 60 -8.32 -14.27 3.97
N ALA A 61 -8.95 -13.13 3.66
CA ALA A 61 -9.38 -12.78 2.31
C ALA A 61 -9.24 -11.27 2.05
N ALA A 62 -9.00 -10.90 0.81
CA ALA A 62 -9.04 -9.51 0.35
C ALA A 62 -10.31 -9.29 -0.45
N HIS A 63 -11.15 -8.35 0.00
CA HIS A 63 -12.43 -8.07 -0.63
C HIS A 63 -12.44 -6.75 -1.40
N GLY A 64 -13.46 -6.59 -2.27
CA GLY A 64 -13.65 -5.38 -3.06
C GLY A 64 -12.67 -5.22 -4.23
N LEU A 65 -11.93 -6.26 -4.61
CA LEU A 65 -11.11 -6.28 -5.82
C LEU A 65 -11.84 -7.02 -6.94
N LEU A 66 -12.34 -6.28 -7.92
CA LEU A 66 -13.06 -6.83 -9.08
C LEU A 66 -12.27 -7.99 -9.71
N THR A 67 -12.90 -9.11 -9.97
CA THR A 67 -12.37 -10.37 -10.51
C THR A 67 -11.51 -11.19 -9.53
N ARG A 68 -11.17 -10.66 -8.34
CA ARG A 68 -10.35 -11.31 -7.31
C ARG A 68 -10.93 -11.14 -5.90
N ASP A 69 -12.24 -10.91 -5.82
CA ASP A 69 -12.95 -10.81 -4.54
C ASP A 69 -12.80 -12.11 -3.74
N GLY A 70 -12.49 -11.99 -2.45
CA GLY A 70 -12.27 -13.13 -1.56
C GLY A 70 -10.93 -13.87 -1.73
N MET A 71 -10.01 -13.37 -2.57
CA MET A 71 -8.70 -14.00 -2.74
C MET A 71 -7.81 -13.75 -1.52
N HIS A 72 -7.10 -14.80 -1.07
CA HIS A 72 -6.14 -14.66 0.01
C HIS A 72 -4.99 -13.71 -0.39
N PRO A 73 -4.56 -12.76 0.47
CA PRO A 73 -3.54 -11.76 0.13
C PRO A 73 -2.21 -12.34 -0.35
N ALA A 74 -1.80 -13.50 0.18
CA ALA A 74 -0.58 -14.16 -0.26
C ALA A 74 -0.70 -14.69 -1.70
N ASP A 75 -1.86 -15.24 -2.07
CA ASP A 75 -2.10 -15.74 -3.43
C ASP A 75 -2.18 -14.58 -4.43
N LEU A 76 -2.82 -13.48 -4.02
CA LEU A 76 -2.87 -12.26 -4.82
C LEU A 76 -1.44 -11.73 -5.10
N LYS A 77 -0.59 -11.70 -4.07
CA LYS A 77 0.82 -11.28 -4.20
C LYS A 77 1.60 -12.26 -5.09
N ALA A 78 1.43 -13.56 -4.90
CA ALA A 78 2.12 -14.58 -5.68
C ALA A 78 1.76 -14.49 -7.17
N GLN A 79 0.48 -14.29 -7.51
CA GLN A 79 0.05 -14.08 -8.89
C GLN A 79 0.63 -12.79 -9.46
N ALA A 80 0.59 -11.69 -8.72
CA ALA A 80 1.18 -10.42 -9.17
C ALA A 80 2.69 -10.51 -9.41
N LEU A 81 3.43 -11.26 -8.59
CA LEU A 81 4.86 -11.54 -8.81
C LEU A 81 5.09 -12.39 -10.06
N ALA A 82 4.24 -13.38 -10.31
CA ALA A 82 4.31 -14.21 -11.52
C ALA A 82 4.06 -13.37 -12.79
N ASP A 83 3.15 -12.38 -12.73
CA ASP A 83 2.90 -11.47 -13.85
C ASP A 83 4.11 -10.60 -14.22
N LEU A 84 5.09 -10.43 -13.32
CA LEU A 84 6.32 -9.67 -13.59
C LEU A 84 7.37 -10.48 -14.37
N ALA A 85 7.29 -11.81 -14.34
CA ALA A 85 8.35 -12.70 -14.87
C ALA A 85 8.78 -12.44 -16.33
N PRO A 86 7.89 -12.01 -17.28
CA PRO A 86 8.29 -11.73 -18.65
C PRO A 86 9.09 -10.44 -18.84
N TYR A 87 9.15 -9.57 -17.84
CA TYR A 87 9.66 -8.20 -17.97
C TYR A 87 11.01 -8.03 -17.27
N ASP A 88 11.72 -6.93 -17.61
CA ASP A 88 12.99 -6.55 -16.97
C ASP A 88 12.74 -5.91 -15.59
N VAL A 89 12.15 -6.72 -14.70
CA VAL A 89 11.86 -6.38 -13.32
C VAL A 89 12.59 -7.35 -12.41
N THR A 90 13.58 -6.85 -11.68
CA THR A 90 14.26 -7.63 -10.65
C THR A 90 13.53 -7.45 -9.31
N VAL A 91 13.09 -8.54 -8.71
CA VAL A 91 12.48 -8.53 -7.36
C VAL A 91 13.55 -8.90 -6.33
N CYS A 92 13.79 -8.03 -5.35
CA CYS A 92 14.68 -8.28 -4.23
C CYS A 92 13.88 -8.47 -2.95
N PRO A 93 14.07 -9.55 -2.18
CA PRO A 93 13.31 -9.84 -0.96
C PRO A 93 13.70 -8.95 0.24
N ASP A 94 14.64 -8.03 0.05
CA ASP A 94 15.10 -7.11 1.07
C ASP A 94 14.50 -5.71 0.88
N GLY A 95 14.33 -5.00 2.01
CA GLY A 95 13.88 -3.60 2.02
C GLY A 95 15.04 -2.61 1.87
N ALA A 96 14.72 -1.41 1.40
CA ALA A 96 15.67 -0.29 1.42
C ALA A 96 16.00 0.13 2.86
N ARG A 97 17.28 0.35 3.13
CA ARG A 97 17.79 0.81 4.45
C ARG A 97 18.15 2.29 4.45
N GLU A 98 18.58 2.79 3.30
CA GLU A 98 19.05 4.16 3.14
C GLU A 98 18.79 4.62 1.70
N VAL A 99 18.50 5.90 1.53
CA VAL A 99 18.35 6.54 0.21
C VAL A 99 19.08 7.88 0.24
N ARG A 100 19.69 8.25 -0.89
CA ARG A 100 20.29 9.56 -1.05
C ARG A 100 20.21 10.00 -2.51
N ARG A 101 20.24 11.31 -2.72
CA ARG A 101 20.40 11.88 -4.06
C ARG A 101 21.89 12.06 -4.36
N GLU A 102 22.29 11.61 -5.53
CA GLU A 102 23.65 11.75 -6.03
C GLU A 102 23.88 13.11 -6.72
N PRO A 103 25.13 13.58 -6.86
CA PRO A 103 25.44 14.87 -7.51
C PRO A 103 24.98 14.96 -8.97
N ASP A 104 24.88 13.84 -9.68
CA ASP A 104 24.39 13.78 -11.05
C ASP A 104 22.85 13.73 -11.15
N GLY A 105 22.16 13.83 -10.03
CA GLY A 105 20.70 13.84 -9.93
C GLY A 105 20.06 12.46 -9.83
N ALA A 106 20.81 11.37 -9.98
CA ALA A 106 20.31 10.00 -9.73
C ALA A 106 20.08 9.77 -8.24
N PHE A 107 19.39 8.67 -7.92
CA PHE A 107 19.19 8.22 -6.55
C PHE A 107 20.02 6.97 -6.29
N ALA A 108 20.65 6.90 -5.12
CA ALA A 108 21.29 5.70 -4.62
C ALA A 108 20.44 5.13 -3.47
N VAL A 109 20.15 3.82 -3.55
CA VAL A 109 19.33 3.08 -2.58
C VAL A 109 20.18 1.93 -2.03
N ARG A 110 20.34 1.88 -0.71
CA ARG A 110 21.08 0.80 -0.03
C ARG A 110 20.15 -0.34 0.34
N VAL A 111 20.50 -1.54 -0.13
CA VAL A 111 19.81 -2.79 0.16
C VAL A 111 20.84 -3.77 0.73
N GLY A 112 20.67 -4.21 1.96
CA GLY A 112 21.74 -4.95 2.64
C GLY A 112 23.03 -4.14 2.75
N GLN A 113 24.08 -4.59 2.07
CA GLN A 113 25.39 -3.91 1.95
C GLN A 113 25.57 -3.22 0.59
N ASP A 114 24.71 -3.50 -0.38
CA ASP A 114 24.86 -3.06 -1.77
C ASP A 114 24.13 -1.75 -2.02
N TRP A 115 24.69 -0.94 -2.94
CA TRP A 115 24.07 0.28 -3.43
C TRP A 115 23.58 0.09 -4.86
N HIS A 116 22.32 0.43 -5.08
CA HIS A 116 21.67 0.42 -6.39
C HIS A 116 21.36 1.86 -6.80
N ARG A 117 21.66 2.20 -8.08
CA ARG A 117 21.43 3.55 -8.60
C ARG A 117 20.26 3.55 -9.57
N ALA A 118 19.40 4.57 -9.49
CA ALA A 118 18.25 4.73 -10.36
C ALA A 118 18.02 6.20 -10.76
N ARG A 119 17.38 6.41 -11.90
CA ARG A 119 16.96 7.74 -12.37
C ARG A 119 15.78 8.27 -11.56
N VAL A 120 14.88 7.38 -11.15
CA VAL A 120 13.63 7.69 -10.45
C VAL A 120 13.48 6.76 -9.25
N LEU A 121 12.94 7.30 -8.15
CA LEU A 121 12.60 6.56 -6.95
C LEU A 121 11.10 6.60 -6.72
N LEU A 122 10.47 5.43 -6.53
CA LEU A 122 9.05 5.29 -6.20
C LEU A 122 8.89 4.62 -4.83
N PHE A 123 8.31 5.32 -3.87
CA PHE A 123 7.93 4.76 -2.58
C PHE A 123 6.51 4.19 -2.62
N ALA A 124 6.37 2.93 -2.22
CA ALA A 124 5.11 2.20 -2.09
C ALA A 124 5.06 1.45 -0.75
N THR A 125 5.63 2.06 0.30
CA THR A 125 5.89 1.42 1.61
C THR A 125 4.68 1.36 2.52
N GLY A 126 3.56 1.96 2.11
CA GLY A 126 2.30 1.92 2.86
C GLY A 126 2.41 2.51 4.27
N VAL A 127 1.55 1.99 5.15
CA VAL A 127 1.46 2.40 6.56
C VAL A 127 1.52 1.19 7.48
N ARG A 128 1.82 1.44 8.75
CA ARG A 128 1.76 0.48 9.86
C ARG A 128 0.66 0.89 10.82
N ASP A 129 -0.24 -0.03 11.15
CA ASP A 129 -1.27 0.17 12.17
C ASP A 129 -0.67 0.05 13.57
N ILE A 130 -0.94 1.02 14.42
CA ILE A 130 -0.58 1.04 15.84
C ILE A 130 -1.82 0.60 16.62
N LEU A 131 -1.80 -0.65 17.03
CA LEU A 131 -2.92 -1.25 17.73
C LEU A 131 -2.95 -0.85 19.20
N PRO A 132 -4.13 -0.64 19.79
CA PRO A 132 -4.29 -0.44 21.23
C PRO A 132 -3.66 -1.57 22.04
N ALA A 133 -3.12 -1.24 23.22
CA ALA A 133 -2.47 -2.20 24.13
C ALA A 133 -3.49 -3.02 24.92
N VAL A 134 -4.50 -3.56 24.24
CA VAL A 134 -5.50 -4.45 24.83
C VAL A 134 -5.05 -5.90 24.62
N PRO A 135 -4.86 -6.68 25.68
CA PRO A 135 -4.48 -8.09 25.56
C PRO A 135 -5.45 -8.88 24.68
N GLY A 136 -4.92 -9.69 23.77
CA GLY A 136 -5.69 -10.48 22.80
C GLY A 136 -6.14 -9.75 21.54
N LEU A 137 -5.96 -8.43 21.46
CA LEU A 137 -6.38 -7.65 20.28
C LEU A 137 -5.43 -7.89 19.10
N ARG A 138 -4.12 -7.86 19.34
CA ARG A 138 -3.10 -8.08 18.31
C ARG A 138 -3.16 -9.48 17.71
N GLU A 139 -3.41 -10.48 18.55
CA GLU A 139 -3.51 -11.88 18.17
C GLU A 139 -4.70 -12.15 17.26
N ARG A 140 -5.70 -11.27 17.31
CA ARG A 140 -6.93 -11.37 16.49
C ARG A 140 -6.98 -10.36 15.34
N TRP A 141 -5.93 -9.59 15.16
CA TRP A 141 -5.87 -8.61 14.07
C TRP A 141 -5.91 -9.30 12.71
N GLY A 142 -6.92 -8.95 11.89
CA GLY A 142 -7.24 -9.62 10.64
C GLY A 142 -8.01 -10.94 10.80
N GLN A 143 -8.32 -11.38 12.04
CA GLN A 143 -9.04 -12.61 12.33
C GLN A 143 -10.05 -12.38 13.47
N GLY A 144 -11.11 -11.62 13.17
CA GLY A 144 -12.14 -11.21 14.11
C GLY A 144 -11.94 -9.80 14.70
N VAL A 145 -10.80 -9.16 14.44
CA VAL A 145 -10.58 -7.73 14.71
C VAL A 145 -10.11 -7.06 13.42
N TYR A 146 -10.85 -6.07 12.93
CA TYR A 146 -10.68 -5.47 11.62
C TYR A 146 -10.66 -3.94 11.69
N HIS A 147 -10.14 -3.28 10.64
CA HIS A 147 -10.18 -1.82 10.56
C HIS A 147 -11.23 -1.29 9.57
N CYS A 148 -11.59 -2.10 8.57
CA CYS A 148 -12.37 -1.64 7.43
C CYS A 148 -13.71 -2.38 7.32
N PRO A 149 -14.84 -1.75 7.64
CA PRO A 149 -16.14 -2.41 7.47
C PRO A 149 -16.53 -2.66 6.01
N TYR A 150 -16.01 -1.86 5.05
CA TYR A 150 -16.21 -2.14 3.62
C TYR A 150 -15.42 -3.34 3.11
N CYS A 151 -14.37 -3.75 3.83
CA CYS A 151 -13.55 -4.90 3.48
C CYS A 151 -14.08 -6.19 4.10
N ASP A 152 -14.52 -6.12 5.37
CA ASP A 152 -14.77 -7.30 6.20
C ASP A 152 -16.20 -7.30 6.82
N GLY A 153 -17.06 -6.35 6.44
CA GLY A 153 -18.38 -6.20 7.06
C GLY A 153 -19.42 -7.18 6.50
N TRP A 154 -19.32 -7.54 5.24
CA TRP A 154 -20.26 -8.45 4.58
C TRP A 154 -20.25 -9.85 5.20
N GLU A 155 -19.09 -10.38 5.53
CA GLU A 155 -18.89 -11.69 6.15
C GLU A 155 -19.51 -11.77 7.55
N HIS A 156 -19.82 -10.60 8.13
CA HIS A 156 -20.42 -10.46 9.45
C HIS A 156 -21.83 -9.83 9.43
N GLU A 157 -22.51 -9.82 8.28
CA GLU A 157 -23.86 -9.27 8.13
C GLU A 157 -24.84 -9.88 9.14
N GLY A 158 -25.65 -9.04 9.82
CA GLY A 158 -26.66 -9.43 10.79
C GLY A 158 -26.12 -10.01 12.11
N ARG A 159 -24.80 -10.20 12.23
CA ARG A 159 -24.14 -10.74 13.42
C ARG A 159 -23.97 -9.69 14.53
N ALA A 160 -23.54 -10.10 15.71
CA ALA A 160 -23.24 -9.18 16.81
C ALA A 160 -21.86 -8.55 16.58
N LEU A 161 -21.83 -7.23 16.38
CA LEU A 161 -20.59 -6.50 16.06
C LEU A 161 -20.23 -5.53 17.19
N ALA A 162 -18.95 -5.31 17.39
CA ALA A 162 -18.45 -4.26 18.25
C ALA A 162 -17.59 -3.26 17.47
N VAL A 163 -17.59 -2.02 17.96
CA VAL A 163 -16.62 -1.00 17.56
C VAL A 163 -15.83 -0.62 18.79
N TYR A 164 -14.49 -0.68 18.70
CA TYR A 164 -13.61 -0.28 19.79
C TYR A 164 -13.00 1.08 19.51
N GLY A 165 -13.15 2.01 20.45
CA GLY A 165 -12.59 3.35 20.37
C GLY A 165 -13.46 4.41 21.03
N CYS A 166 -13.02 5.66 20.97
CA CYS A 166 -13.72 6.81 21.57
C CYS A 166 -13.74 8.01 20.60
N GLY A 167 -14.53 9.01 20.93
CA GLY A 167 -14.63 10.26 20.18
C GLY A 167 -15.23 10.13 18.79
N GLN A 168 -14.93 11.12 17.96
CA GLN A 168 -15.56 11.26 16.63
C GLN A 168 -15.26 10.10 15.69
N SER A 169 -14.05 9.57 15.70
CA SER A 169 -13.68 8.44 14.83
C SER A 169 -14.49 7.19 15.16
N ALA A 170 -14.66 6.88 16.45
CA ALA A 170 -15.45 5.75 16.90
C ALA A 170 -16.95 5.95 16.64
N HIS A 171 -17.47 7.17 16.79
CA HIS A 171 -18.83 7.53 16.40
C HIS A 171 -19.07 7.25 14.91
N HIS A 172 -18.22 7.79 14.04
CA HIS A 172 -18.33 7.59 12.60
C HIS A 172 -18.26 6.11 12.23
N LEU A 173 -17.29 5.38 12.80
CA LEU A 173 -17.12 3.95 12.53
C LEU A 173 -18.33 3.13 13.01
N ALA A 174 -18.90 3.45 14.18
CA ALA A 174 -20.08 2.75 14.71
C ALA A 174 -21.32 2.96 13.82
N LEU A 175 -21.52 4.17 13.30
CA LEU A 175 -22.58 4.45 12.33
C LEU A 175 -22.35 3.70 11.02
N THR A 176 -21.10 3.62 10.56
CA THR A 176 -20.75 2.88 9.35
C THR A 176 -21.01 1.39 9.53
N VAL A 177 -20.50 0.77 10.61
CA VAL A 177 -20.69 -0.66 10.92
C VAL A 177 -22.17 -1.02 11.04
N ARG A 178 -23.00 -0.07 11.47
CA ARG A 178 -24.47 -0.22 11.59
C ARG A 178 -25.13 -0.58 10.25
N ALA A 179 -24.50 -0.28 9.10
CA ALA A 179 -25.01 -0.66 7.79
C ALA A 179 -25.01 -2.19 7.56
N TRP A 180 -24.19 -2.94 8.25
CA TRP A 180 -24.11 -4.40 8.13
C TRP A 180 -24.85 -5.15 9.25
N SER A 181 -25.13 -4.52 10.39
CA SER A 181 -25.83 -5.20 11.48
C SER A 181 -26.62 -4.27 12.38
N ASP A 182 -27.80 -4.74 12.82
CA ASP A 182 -28.62 -4.08 13.86
C ASP A 182 -28.07 -4.28 15.27
N ARG A 183 -27.07 -5.12 15.47
CA ARG A 183 -26.55 -5.58 16.75
C ARG A 183 -25.16 -5.04 17.02
N VAL A 184 -25.02 -3.69 17.01
CA VAL A 184 -23.72 -3.00 17.19
C VAL A 184 -23.57 -2.49 18.61
N THR A 185 -22.38 -2.69 19.18
CA THR A 185 -21.98 -2.14 20.48
C THR A 185 -20.69 -1.33 20.35
N LEU A 186 -20.70 -0.06 20.76
CA LEU A 186 -19.50 0.77 20.87
C LEU A 186 -18.84 0.52 22.24
N LEU A 187 -17.56 0.14 22.22
CA LEU A 187 -16.72 -0.14 23.38
C LEU A 187 -15.75 1.04 23.58
N CYS A 188 -16.03 1.91 24.54
CA CYS A 188 -15.26 3.14 24.74
C CYS A 188 -14.02 2.98 25.63
N ASP A 189 -13.93 1.87 26.37
CA ASP A 189 -12.78 1.58 27.27
C ASP A 189 -12.47 2.73 28.23
N GLY A 190 -13.50 3.33 28.82
CA GLY A 190 -13.46 4.51 29.68
C GLY A 190 -14.38 5.63 29.20
N ASP A 191 -13.88 6.86 29.20
CA ASP A 191 -14.64 8.00 28.70
C ASP A 191 -14.93 7.88 27.21
N PRO A 192 -16.20 7.89 26.77
CA PRO A 192 -16.56 7.81 25.37
C PRO A 192 -16.09 9.02 24.55
N ALA A 193 -15.78 10.16 25.16
CA ALA A 193 -15.41 11.41 24.50
C ALA A 193 -16.38 11.81 23.37
N LEU A 194 -17.68 11.52 23.56
CA LEU A 194 -18.74 11.80 22.60
C LEU A 194 -19.49 13.07 23.00
N THR A 195 -19.88 13.87 22.02
CA THR A 195 -20.82 14.96 22.26
C THR A 195 -22.22 14.41 22.60
N PRO A 196 -23.09 15.22 23.25
CA PRO A 196 -24.48 14.83 23.47
C PRO A 196 -25.24 14.50 22.18
N GLU A 197 -24.90 15.16 21.09
CA GLU A 197 -25.48 14.89 19.76
C GLU A 197 -25.03 13.52 19.23
N GLN A 198 -23.75 13.25 19.22
CA GLN A 198 -23.20 11.95 18.81
C GLN A 198 -23.78 10.79 19.62
N THR A 199 -23.93 10.99 20.93
CA THR A 199 -24.56 9.99 21.82
C THR A 199 -26.03 9.75 21.44
N ARG A 200 -26.80 10.82 21.11
CA ARG A 200 -28.18 10.68 20.64
C ARG A 200 -28.28 9.96 19.31
N ASP A 201 -27.39 10.26 18.38
CA ASP A 201 -27.37 9.63 17.04
C ASP A 201 -27.14 8.13 17.14
N LEU A 202 -26.14 7.71 17.89
CA LEU A 202 -25.86 6.29 18.13
C LEU A 202 -27.05 5.57 18.77
N ARG A 203 -27.68 6.17 19.79
CA ARG A 203 -28.85 5.59 20.44
C ARG A 203 -30.06 5.50 19.52
N ARG A 204 -30.27 6.52 18.67
CA ARG A 204 -31.37 6.56 17.68
C ARG A 204 -31.31 5.38 16.72
N VAL A 205 -30.11 5.00 16.29
CA VAL A 205 -29.90 3.85 15.39
C VAL A 205 -29.69 2.53 16.11
N GLY A 206 -29.90 2.47 17.44
CA GLY A 206 -29.85 1.25 18.23
C GLY A 206 -28.43 0.78 18.60
N VAL A 207 -27.40 1.60 18.42
CA VAL A 207 -26.03 1.28 18.87
C VAL A 207 -25.97 1.38 20.40
N ARG A 208 -25.56 0.31 21.04
CA ARG A 208 -25.31 0.28 22.49
C ARG A 208 -23.94 0.86 22.79
N ILE A 209 -23.81 1.65 23.85
CA ILE A 209 -22.55 2.25 24.29
C ILE A 209 -22.14 1.59 25.60
N ARG A 210 -20.92 1.09 25.68
CA ARG A 210 -20.29 0.52 26.86
C ARG A 210 -19.03 1.29 27.21
N THR A 211 -18.94 1.76 28.45
CA THR A 211 -17.82 2.57 28.94
C THR A 211 -16.90 1.82 29.90
N GLU A 212 -17.27 0.59 30.25
CA GLU A 212 -16.45 -0.21 31.16
C GLU A 212 -15.09 -0.53 30.53
N PRO A 213 -13.99 -0.42 31.31
CA PRO A 213 -12.66 -0.69 30.81
C PRO A 213 -12.53 -2.12 30.29
N VAL A 214 -12.05 -2.24 29.06
CA VAL A 214 -11.79 -3.53 28.40
C VAL A 214 -10.56 -4.18 29.04
N ARG A 215 -10.67 -5.41 29.43
CA ARG A 215 -9.60 -6.17 30.06
C ARG A 215 -8.87 -7.05 29.07
N HIS A 216 -9.58 -7.74 28.18
CA HIS A 216 -9.02 -8.74 27.29
C HIS A 216 -10.03 -9.10 26.19
N LEU A 217 -9.53 -9.37 24.99
CA LEU A 217 -10.26 -10.05 23.91
C LEU A 217 -9.83 -11.52 23.90
N ARG A 218 -10.79 -12.44 24.13
CA ARG A 218 -10.54 -13.89 24.17
C ARG A 218 -11.27 -14.58 23.02
N GLY A 219 -10.87 -15.81 22.70
CA GLY A 219 -11.44 -16.66 21.68
C GLY A 219 -10.33 -17.24 20.81
N GLY A 220 -10.62 -18.29 20.04
CA GLY A 220 -9.67 -18.91 19.12
C GLY A 220 -9.35 -18.02 17.92
N PRO A 221 -8.27 -18.29 17.19
CA PRO A 221 -7.87 -17.53 16.00
C PRO A 221 -8.69 -17.91 14.75
N LEU A 222 -9.78 -18.64 14.91
CA LEU A 222 -10.62 -19.11 13.80
C LEU A 222 -11.71 -18.08 13.49
N GLU A 223 -11.92 -17.80 12.21
CA GLU A 223 -12.89 -16.83 11.69
C GLU A 223 -14.32 -17.05 12.19
N ASP A 224 -14.70 -18.30 12.49
CA ASP A 224 -16.04 -18.65 12.97
C ASP A 224 -16.20 -18.64 14.50
N GLN A 225 -15.17 -18.24 15.26
CA GLN A 225 -15.29 -18.18 16.71
C GLN A 225 -15.57 -16.77 17.21
N PRO A 226 -16.65 -16.58 17.99
CA PRO A 226 -16.96 -15.27 18.54
C PRO A 226 -15.85 -14.73 19.44
N VAL A 227 -15.63 -13.42 19.36
CA VAL A 227 -14.72 -12.68 20.22
C VAL A 227 -15.40 -12.46 21.56
N CYS A 228 -14.86 -13.00 22.63
CA CYS A 228 -15.29 -12.70 24.00
C CYS A 228 -14.53 -11.47 24.52
N VAL A 229 -15.20 -10.33 24.58
CA VAL A 229 -14.67 -9.12 25.20
C VAL A 229 -14.95 -9.16 26.69
N THR A 230 -13.91 -9.17 27.51
CA THR A 230 -14.03 -9.12 28.97
C THR A 230 -13.76 -7.70 29.50
N PHE A 231 -14.44 -7.33 30.57
CA PHE A 231 -14.38 -5.99 31.16
C PHE A 231 -13.92 -6.04 32.63
N ARG A 232 -13.52 -4.90 33.18
CA ARG A 232 -13.29 -4.75 34.59
C ARG A 232 -14.64 -4.41 35.24
N GLY A 233 -15.09 -5.30 36.14
CA GLY A 233 -16.30 -5.06 36.94
C GLY A 233 -17.63 -5.18 36.19
N ALA A 234 -17.65 -5.78 34.98
CA ALA A 234 -18.89 -5.97 34.23
C ALA A 234 -18.89 -7.32 33.48
N PRO A 235 -20.09 -7.84 33.14
CA PRO A 235 -20.22 -9.10 32.40
C PRO A 235 -19.53 -9.04 31.03
N PRO A 236 -19.00 -10.18 30.56
CA PRO A 236 -18.40 -10.26 29.23
C PRO A 236 -19.43 -10.02 28.12
N LEU A 237 -18.95 -9.62 26.96
CA LEU A 237 -19.72 -9.47 25.75
C LEU A 237 -19.18 -10.42 24.67
N LEU A 238 -20.06 -11.22 24.06
CA LEU A 238 -19.72 -12.02 22.88
C LEU A 238 -20.13 -11.25 21.64
N VAL A 239 -19.19 -11.12 20.70
CA VAL A 239 -19.41 -10.51 19.38
C VAL A 239 -18.71 -11.35 18.31
N ASP A 240 -19.21 -11.28 17.08
CA ASP A 240 -18.66 -12.04 15.97
C ASP A 240 -17.44 -11.32 15.37
N ALA A 241 -17.42 -9.98 15.43
CA ALA A 241 -16.27 -9.17 15.02
C ALA A 241 -16.16 -7.86 15.82
N VAL A 242 -14.94 -7.34 15.89
CA VAL A 242 -14.61 -6.03 16.46
C VAL A 242 -13.97 -5.17 15.36
N PHE A 243 -14.52 -3.97 15.15
CA PHE A 243 -13.95 -2.99 14.24
C PHE A 243 -13.29 -1.86 15.03
N LEU A 244 -12.16 -1.35 14.58
CA LEU A 244 -11.49 -0.19 15.15
C LEU A 244 -10.76 0.63 14.10
N ALA A 245 -10.59 1.93 14.36
CA ALA A 245 -9.77 2.82 13.56
C ALA A 245 -8.40 3.02 14.25
N PRO A 246 -7.36 2.23 13.89
CA PRO A 246 -6.07 2.32 14.55
C PRO A 246 -5.36 3.63 14.17
N GLU A 247 -4.51 4.11 15.04
CA GLU A 247 -3.50 5.08 14.66
C GLU A 247 -2.56 4.46 13.62
N GLN A 248 -2.02 5.30 12.74
CA GLN A 248 -1.17 4.82 11.66
C GLN A 248 0.11 5.63 11.58
N GLN A 249 1.21 4.94 11.35
CA GLN A 249 2.51 5.52 11.06
C GLN A 249 2.96 5.16 9.64
N GLN A 250 3.88 5.95 9.08
CA GLN A 250 4.54 5.61 7.83
C GLN A 250 5.21 4.23 7.93
N GLY A 251 5.09 3.43 6.86
CA GLY A 251 5.78 2.14 6.75
C GLY A 251 7.30 2.29 6.68
N SER A 252 7.78 3.48 6.27
CA SER A 252 9.20 3.80 6.16
C SER A 252 9.48 5.27 6.49
N HIS A 253 10.62 5.54 7.10
CA HIS A 253 11.12 6.90 7.35
C HIS A 253 11.88 7.49 6.14
N LEU A 254 12.20 6.69 5.14
CA LEU A 254 13.06 7.07 4.01
C LEU A 254 12.55 8.27 3.20
N PRO A 255 11.23 8.43 2.92
CA PRO A 255 10.74 9.63 2.24
C PRO A 255 11.06 10.92 3.01
N ALA A 256 10.83 10.93 4.33
CA ALA A 256 11.16 12.08 5.17
C ALA A 256 12.67 12.35 5.25
N ALA A 257 13.48 11.28 5.33
CA ALA A 257 14.94 11.39 5.32
C ALA A 257 15.48 11.97 4.00
N LEU A 258 14.79 11.74 2.88
CA LEU A 258 15.12 12.32 1.57
C LEU A 258 14.59 13.76 1.40
N GLY A 259 13.82 14.29 2.37
CA GLY A 259 13.27 15.64 2.35
C GLY A 259 11.87 15.76 1.76
N CYS A 260 11.15 14.64 1.55
CA CYS A 260 9.75 14.69 1.14
C CYS A 260 8.88 15.35 2.23
N GLN A 261 7.99 16.26 1.83
CA GLN A 261 7.04 16.89 2.73
C GLN A 261 5.98 15.88 3.20
N LEU A 262 5.61 16.00 4.46
CA LEU A 262 4.53 15.26 5.08
C LEU A 262 3.38 16.20 5.45
N ASN A 263 2.14 15.71 5.39
CA ASN A 263 0.98 16.45 5.89
C ASN A 263 0.84 16.31 7.42
N ASP A 264 -0.17 16.97 8.01
CA ASP A 264 -0.43 16.98 9.47
C ASP A 264 -0.73 15.57 10.04
N ARG A 265 -1.07 14.61 9.18
CA ARG A 265 -1.29 13.21 9.56
C ARG A 265 -0.04 12.34 9.34
N GLY A 266 1.11 12.97 9.04
CA GLY A 266 2.35 12.28 8.76
C GLY A 266 2.35 11.48 7.44
N ARG A 267 1.48 11.81 6.47
CA ARG A 267 1.45 11.19 5.14
C ARG A 267 2.32 11.95 4.17
N VAL A 268 2.98 11.23 3.24
CA VAL A 268 3.76 11.88 2.19
C VAL A 268 2.83 12.67 1.28
N GLN A 269 3.13 13.97 1.11
CA GLN A 269 2.40 14.82 0.18
C GLN A 269 2.84 14.54 -1.24
N VAL A 270 1.85 14.39 -2.13
CA VAL A 270 2.05 14.21 -3.57
C VAL A 270 1.10 15.12 -4.34
N ASP A 271 1.51 15.45 -5.56
CA ASP A 271 0.64 16.13 -6.53
C ASP A 271 -0.31 15.15 -7.24
N ASP A 272 -1.08 15.64 -8.20
CA ASP A 272 -2.01 14.85 -9.01
C ASP A 272 -1.28 13.79 -9.88
N HIS A 273 0.04 13.89 -10.01
CA HIS A 273 0.91 12.96 -10.74
C HIS A 273 1.61 11.96 -9.83
N GLN A 274 1.29 11.93 -8.53
CA GLN A 274 1.93 11.12 -7.49
C GLN A 274 3.41 11.49 -7.26
N GLU A 275 3.88 12.66 -7.70
CA GLU A 275 5.21 13.15 -7.39
C GLU A 275 5.24 13.84 -6.04
N THR A 276 6.30 13.64 -5.29
CA THR A 276 6.52 14.28 -3.98
C THR A 276 7.09 15.70 -4.15
N SER A 277 7.32 16.39 -3.05
CA SER A 277 8.05 17.67 -3.05
C SER A 277 9.51 17.57 -3.52
N VAL A 278 10.06 16.35 -3.66
CA VAL A 278 11.42 16.10 -4.15
C VAL A 278 11.35 15.63 -5.60
N PRO A 279 11.86 16.43 -6.57
CA PRO A 279 11.80 16.09 -7.98
C PRO A 279 12.43 14.71 -8.30
N GLY A 280 11.70 13.88 -9.05
CA GLY A 280 12.10 12.52 -9.39
C GLY A 280 11.78 11.47 -8.31
N VAL A 281 11.13 11.88 -7.22
CA VAL A 281 10.66 10.99 -6.17
C VAL A 281 9.15 10.95 -6.17
N PHE A 282 8.59 9.76 -6.26
CA PHE A 282 7.16 9.48 -6.27
C PHE A 282 6.74 8.70 -5.03
N ALA A 283 5.47 8.82 -4.63
CA ALA A 283 4.91 8.04 -3.54
C ALA A 283 3.47 7.64 -3.85
N VAL A 284 3.12 6.38 -3.55
CA VAL A 284 1.80 5.80 -3.90
C VAL A 284 1.24 4.91 -2.80
N GLY A 285 -0.08 4.73 -2.84
CA GLY A 285 -0.81 3.85 -1.92
C GLY A 285 -1.04 4.48 -0.55
N ASP A 286 -1.25 3.65 0.46
CA ASP A 286 -1.69 4.06 1.80
C ASP A 286 -0.81 5.16 2.43
N MET A 287 0.46 5.21 2.07
CA MET A 287 1.41 6.18 2.61
C MET A 287 1.12 7.64 2.23
N THR A 288 0.31 7.90 1.21
CA THR A 288 -0.07 9.24 0.74
C THR A 288 -1.37 9.75 1.39
N GLY A 289 -2.11 8.88 2.11
CA GLY A 289 -3.37 9.24 2.75
C GLY A 289 -4.60 9.08 1.86
N ALA A 290 -4.46 8.48 0.68
CA ALA A 290 -5.58 8.07 -0.18
C ALA A 290 -6.44 6.98 0.51
N PRO A 291 -7.66 6.70 0.02
CA PRO A 291 -8.46 5.58 0.50
C PRO A 291 -7.67 4.26 0.42
N GLN A 292 -7.68 3.49 1.52
CA GLN A 292 -6.76 2.36 1.73
C GLN A 292 -7.39 1.04 1.28
N TYR A 293 -7.55 0.88 -0.03
CA TYR A 293 -8.06 -0.33 -0.68
C TYR A 293 -7.02 -0.90 -1.64
N VAL A 294 -7.04 -2.21 -1.84
CA VAL A 294 -6.13 -2.90 -2.79
C VAL A 294 -6.24 -2.29 -4.20
N VAL A 295 -7.48 -2.09 -4.68
CA VAL A 295 -7.74 -1.52 -6.00
C VAL A 295 -7.24 -0.08 -6.11
N GLN A 296 -7.43 0.73 -5.07
CA GLN A 296 -6.99 2.12 -5.05
C GLN A 296 -5.45 2.23 -5.03
N ALA A 297 -4.80 1.38 -4.22
CA ALA A 297 -3.35 1.31 -4.17
C ALA A 297 -2.77 0.87 -5.53
N ALA A 298 -3.37 -0.14 -6.17
CA ALA A 298 -2.95 -0.60 -7.50
C ALA A 298 -3.13 0.49 -8.57
N ALA A 299 -4.27 1.21 -8.55
CA ALA A 299 -4.53 2.32 -9.48
C ALA A 299 -3.51 3.45 -9.32
N ALA A 300 -3.18 3.85 -8.08
CA ALA A 300 -2.17 4.86 -7.81
C ALA A 300 -0.77 4.43 -8.32
N GLY A 301 -0.41 3.15 -8.13
CA GLY A 301 0.83 2.59 -8.64
C GLY A 301 0.92 2.63 -10.16
N MET A 302 -0.14 2.22 -10.85
CA MET A 302 -0.23 2.29 -12.31
C MET A 302 -0.12 3.73 -12.81
N HIS A 303 -0.82 4.66 -12.19
CA HIS A 303 -0.79 6.08 -12.56
C HIS A 303 0.62 6.67 -12.42
N ALA A 304 1.28 6.49 -11.28
CA ALA A 304 2.65 6.95 -11.09
C ALA A 304 3.60 6.36 -12.14
N ALA A 305 3.47 5.06 -12.43
CA ALA A 305 4.29 4.39 -13.43
C ALA A 305 4.13 4.98 -14.82
N GLN A 306 2.91 5.33 -15.23
CA GLN A 306 2.63 6.01 -16.51
C GLN A 306 3.32 7.39 -16.56
N VAL A 307 3.20 8.19 -15.50
CA VAL A 307 3.86 9.51 -15.40
C VAL A 307 5.37 9.36 -15.46
N ILE A 308 5.94 8.45 -14.67
CA ILE A 308 7.37 8.16 -14.64
C ILE A 308 7.86 7.78 -16.06
N ASN A 309 7.17 6.86 -16.73
CA ASN A 309 7.55 6.42 -18.08
C ASN A 309 7.55 7.59 -19.06
N THR A 310 6.51 8.44 -19.05
CA THR A 310 6.42 9.62 -19.91
C THR A 310 7.60 10.58 -19.68
N ARG A 311 7.95 10.85 -18.42
CA ARG A 311 9.12 11.70 -18.08
C ARG A 311 10.44 11.11 -18.58
N LEU A 312 10.64 9.81 -18.41
CA LEU A 312 11.84 9.13 -18.91
C LEU A 312 11.95 9.19 -20.43
N ILE A 313 10.83 9.10 -21.16
CA ILE A 313 10.81 9.28 -22.62
C ILE A 313 11.24 10.70 -22.98
N HIS A 314 10.64 11.72 -22.38
CA HIS A 314 10.97 13.12 -22.69
C HIS A 314 12.42 13.44 -22.33
N ALA A 315 12.94 12.97 -21.20
CA ALA A 315 14.33 13.15 -20.83
C ALA A 315 15.30 12.54 -21.87
N ALA A 316 14.98 11.35 -22.40
CA ALA A 316 15.77 10.71 -23.46
C ALA A 316 15.75 11.51 -24.77
N VAL A 317 14.61 12.04 -25.18
CA VAL A 317 14.48 12.88 -26.39
C VAL A 317 15.30 14.16 -26.25
N HIS A 318 15.23 14.85 -25.09
CA HIS A 318 16.03 16.05 -24.86
C HIS A 318 17.53 15.78 -24.87
N SER A 319 17.98 14.64 -24.33
CA SER A 319 19.38 14.26 -24.35
C SER A 319 19.90 13.97 -25.76
N LEU A 320 19.08 13.33 -26.60
CA LEU A 320 19.40 13.09 -28.01
C LEU A 320 19.45 14.42 -28.80
N GLY A 321 18.49 15.32 -28.62
CA GLY A 321 18.49 16.64 -29.26
C GLY A 321 19.73 17.45 -28.91
N ALA A 322 20.19 17.42 -27.66
CA ALA A 322 21.41 18.10 -27.23
C ALA A 322 22.69 17.47 -27.84
N ALA A 323 22.66 16.18 -28.15
CA ALA A 323 23.77 15.52 -28.82
C ALA A 323 23.88 15.89 -30.33
N PHE A 324 22.75 16.07 -31.02
CA PHE A 324 22.70 16.51 -32.41
C PHE A 324 23.15 17.97 -32.62
N HIS A 325 22.99 18.84 -31.60
CA HIS A 325 23.47 20.22 -31.68
C HIS A 325 24.98 20.39 -31.37
N LYS A 326 25.70 19.32 -31.03
CA LYS A 326 27.12 19.33 -30.72
C LYS A 326 28.01 18.77 -31.86
N THR A 327 27.45 18.35 -32.99
CA THR A 327 28.26 18.00 -34.17
C THR A 327 28.75 19.27 -34.85
N PRO A 328 30.06 19.43 -35.07
CA PRO A 328 30.57 20.51 -35.94
C PRO A 328 29.97 20.35 -37.33
N ASP A 329 29.73 21.48 -37.94
CA ASP A 329 29.27 21.64 -39.33
C ASP A 329 30.32 21.04 -40.29
N ASP A 330 30.31 19.72 -40.48
CA ASP A 330 30.99 19.07 -41.60
C ASP A 330 29.94 18.96 -42.70
N GLY A 331 29.97 19.95 -43.60
CA GLY A 331 29.10 20.09 -44.77
C GLY A 331 29.13 18.86 -45.70
N ALA A 332 28.49 17.80 -45.26
CA ALA A 332 28.13 16.67 -46.11
C ALA A 332 26.62 16.75 -46.39
N GLU A 333 26.28 17.31 -47.51
CA GLU A 333 24.95 17.32 -48.10
C GLU A 333 24.54 15.85 -48.34
N VAL A 334 23.65 15.33 -47.51
CA VAL A 334 23.05 14.00 -47.68
C VAL A 334 22.01 14.14 -48.80
N ALA A 335 22.37 13.70 -50.00
CA ALA A 335 21.43 13.58 -51.12
C ALA A 335 20.32 12.58 -50.74
N LEU A 336 19.08 13.03 -50.76
CA LEU A 336 17.90 12.19 -50.65
C LEU A 336 17.82 11.25 -51.86
N PRO A 337 17.44 9.98 -51.69
CA PRO A 337 17.20 9.10 -52.82
C PRO A 337 16.01 9.62 -53.66
N PRO A 338 16.00 9.44 -55.00
CA PRO A 338 14.90 9.88 -55.84
C PRO A 338 13.60 9.16 -55.47
N GLU A 339 12.50 9.90 -55.54
CA GLU A 339 11.15 9.34 -55.39
C GLU A 339 10.94 8.25 -56.47
N PRO A 340 10.23 7.14 -56.12
CA PRO A 340 9.89 6.15 -57.13
C PRO A 340 8.87 6.76 -58.10
N ASP A 341 9.12 6.61 -59.42
CA ASP A 341 8.21 7.00 -60.47
C ASP A 341 6.90 6.21 -60.33
N ASP A 342 5.79 6.93 -60.33
CA ASP A 342 4.44 6.36 -60.44
C ASP A 342 4.23 5.76 -61.84
N GLU A 343 4.09 4.41 -61.92
CA GLU A 343 3.38 3.72 -63.00
C GLU A 343 2.17 2.93 -62.46
#